data_f4b52be67bca604ef607b1e60f5ed8f5
#
_entry.id   f4b52be67bca604ef607b1e60f5ed8f5
#
_cell.length_a   1.000
_cell.length_b   1.000
_cell.length_c   1.000
_cell.angle_alpha   90.00
_cell.angle_beta   90.00
_cell.angle_gamma   90.00
#
_symmetry.space_group_name_H-M   'P 1'
#
loop_
_entity.id
_entity.type
_entity.pdbx_description
1 polymer ?
#
loop_
_entity_poly.entity_id
_entity_poly.type
_entity_poly.pdbx_seq_one_letter_code
_entity_poly.pdbx_strand_id
1 'polypeptide(L)'
;TCDCKEYRRAVRWNDGQIRDICTGRSRLDGKLDEVGGALRISELTGRVASAAHIEYHARIVAQKYLARELIEFSSEILNKAFDETNDVDDLMQEAEGKLFEISQRNLKKDVTQIDPVLSEAIRQIQIAANRSDGLSGLQTGFHDIDKITSGWQNSDLIIIAARPAMGKTAFVLSMAKNMAVSYNTPVAIFSLEMSNVQLVNRLIINTCEIPGDKIKSGQLAPFEWERLMSRIEILRNAPIYIDDTPSLSVFELRTKARRLVREHGIKIIIIDYLQLMNASGMSFGSREQEVSTISRSLKQLAKELQIPIIALSQLNRSVESRGNDKDGKEGKRPQLSDLRESGAIEQDADMVCFIHRPEYYTRSKEDANGNSIEGLAEFIIAKHRSGATDTVNMKFVSYLARFQNYDEDTRLTDFSAPVTSKFNTPDTNTPSAAPLSGNPDFLNPPGSSNNDIPF
;
A
#
# COMPACT_ATOMS: atom_id res chain seq x y z
N THR A 1 32.08 23.64 1.83
CA THR A 1 30.99 22.96 1.12
C THR A 1 30.79 23.63 -0.23
N CYS A 2 31.56 23.23 -1.25
CA CYS A 2 31.32 23.65 -2.63
C CYS A 2 30.06 22.96 -3.13
N ASP A 3 29.14 23.76 -3.67
CA ASP A 3 27.87 23.30 -4.23
C ASP A 3 28.13 22.37 -5.44
N CYS A 4 27.60 21.14 -5.42
CA CYS A 4 27.81 20.13 -6.46
C CYS A 4 27.36 20.56 -7.87
N LYS A 5 26.58 21.64 -8.01
CA LYS A 5 26.19 22.18 -9.31
C LYS A 5 27.31 22.95 -10.00
N GLU A 6 28.14 23.67 -9.24
CA GLU A 6 29.32 24.35 -9.81
C GLU A 6 30.42 23.33 -10.15
N TYR A 7 30.50 22.24 -9.39
CA TYR A 7 31.50 21.17 -9.61
C TYR A 7 31.26 20.41 -10.94
N ARG A 8 30.00 20.20 -11.36
CA ARG A 8 29.70 19.60 -12.68
C ARG A 8 30.09 20.50 -13.88
N ARG A 9 30.18 21.83 -13.67
CA ARG A 9 30.71 22.74 -14.67
C ARG A 9 32.25 22.70 -14.73
N ALA A 10 32.90 22.47 -13.58
CA ALA A 10 34.36 22.43 -13.47
C ALA A 10 35.00 21.24 -14.23
N VAL A 11 34.28 20.17 -14.47
CA VAL A 11 34.76 19.01 -15.27
C VAL A 11 35.10 19.37 -16.75
N ARG A 12 34.65 20.53 -17.23
CA ARG A 12 34.97 21.04 -18.60
C ARG A 12 36.08 22.12 -18.59
N TRP A 13 36.64 22.47 -17.43
CA TRP A 13 37.60 23.57 -17.30
C TRP A 13 39.00 23.04 -17.18
N ASN A 14 39.97 23.82 -17.70
CA ASN A 14 41.40 23.53 -17.54
C ASN A 14 41.85 23.89 -16.11
N ASP A 15 43.01 23.37 -15.70
CA ASP A 15 43.51 23.53 -14.33
C ASP A 15 43.70 25.01 -13.90
N GLY A 16 43.93 25.91 -14.86
CA GLY A 16 43.99 27.33 -14.63
C GLY A 16 42.66 27.94 -14.20
N GLN A 17 41.58 27.55 -14.87
CA GLN A 17 40.23 28.05 -14.58
C GLN A 17 39.71 27.54 -13.22
N ILE A 18 40.02 26.29 -12.87
CA ILE A 18 39.68 25.73 -11.55
C ILE A 18 40.40 26.49 -10.45
N ARG A 19 41.69 26.75 -10.65
CA ARG A 19 42.52 27.53 -9.71
C ARG A 19 41.94 28.93 -9.47
N ASP A 20 41.58 29.62 -10.55
CA ASP A 20 41.12 31.02 -10.47
C ASP A 20 39.77 31.11 -9.77
N ILE A 21 38.87 30.13 -9.98
CA ILE A 21 37.56 30.05 -9.29
C ILE A 21 37.72 29.69 -7.82
N CYS A 22 38.55 28.71 -7.48
CA CYS A 22 38.79 28.34 -6.08
C CYS A 22 39.44 29.48 -5.30
N THR A 23 40.39 30.17 -5.92
CA THR A 23 41.05 31.33 -5.32
C THR A 23 40.08 32.51 -5.19
N GLY A 24 39.30 32.80 -6.23
CA GLY A 24 38.29 33.87 -6.20
C GLY A 24 37.21 33.64 -5.16
N ARG A 25 36.69 32.43 -5.06
CA ARG A 25 35.66 32.04 -4.08
C ARG A 25 36.20 32.11 -2.65
N SER A 26 37.37 31.52 -2.38
CA SER A 26 38.01 31.59 -1.06
C SER A 26 38.35 33.00 -0.63
N ARG A 27 38.63 33.89 -1.57
CA ARG A 27 38.85 35.31 -1.32
C ARG A 27 37.58 36.07 -0.99
N LEU A 28 36.46 35.75 -1.69
CA LEU A 28 35.13 36.31 -1.42
C LEU A 28 34.57 35.86 -0.06
N ASP A 29 34.84 34.62 0.34
CA ASP A 29 34.40 34.07 1.61
C ASP A 29 35.31 34.45 2.78
N GLY A 30 36.39 35.22 2.54
CA GLY A 30 37.38 35.65 3.57
C GLY A 30 38.23 34.53 4.14
N LYS A 31 38.20 33.31 3.54
CA LYS A 31 38.87 32.11 4.07
C LYS A 31 40.16 31.74 3.32
N LEU A 32 40.65 32.61 2.46
CA LEU A 32 41.81 32.31 1.63
C LEU A 32 43.07 32.03 2.47
N ASP A 33 43.26 32.78 3.54
CA ASP A 33 44.42 32.63 4.42
C ASP A 33 44.32 31.37 5.30
N GLU A 34 43.12 30.99 5.72
CA GLU A 34 42.86 29.75 6.49
C GLU A 34 43.21 28.49 5.71
N VAL A 35 43.00 28.49 4.36
CA VAL A 35 43.32 27.35 3.50
C VAL A 35 44.77 27.35 3.01
N GLY A 36 45.61 28.31 3.48
CA GLY A 36 47.04 28.41 3.15
C GLY A 36 47.34 29.24 1.91
N GLY A 37 46.43 30.15 1.53
CA GLY A 37 46.64 31.15 0.46
C GLY A 37 46.53 30.59 -0.95
N ALA A 38 46.66 31.48 -1.94
CA ALA A 38 46.56 31.14 -3.37
C ALA A 38 47.64 30.14 -3.82
N LEU A 39 48.84 30.19 -3.21
CA LEU A 39 49.93 29.26 -3.51
C LEU A 39 49.56 27.83 -3.17
N ARG A 40 48.93 27.62 -2.02
CA ARG A 40 48.50 26.28 -1.58
C ARG A 40 47.40 25.69 -2.50
N ILE A 41 46.48 26.53 -2.95
CA ILE A 41 45.45 26.12 -3.92
C ILE A 41 46.10 25.72 -5.25
N SER A 42 47.12 26.49 -5.71
CA SER A 42 47.89 26.20 -6.92
C SER A 42 48.66 24.87 -6.83
N GLU A 43 49.30 24.60 -5.68
CA GLU A 43 49.98 23.32 -5.44
C GLU A 43 49.00 22.12 -5.45
N LEU A 44 47.81 22.28 -4.85
CA LEU A 44 46.81 21.26 -4.80
C LEU A 44 46.22 20.94 -6.20
N THR A 45 45.99 21.99 -7.03
CA THR A 45 45.52 21.79 -8.41
C THR A 45 46.57 21.13 -9.28
N GLY A 46 47.86 21.42 -9.10
CA GLY A 46 48.95 20.77 -9.83
C GLY A 46 49.20 19.30 -9.47
N ARG A 47 48.68 18.84 -8.32
CA ARG A 47 48.80 17.44 -7.89
C ARG A 47 47.67 16.54 -8.44
N VAL A 48 46.62 17.10 -9.02
CA VAL A 48 45.49 16.34 -9.58
C VAL A 48 45.84 15.96 -11.01
N ALA A 49 46.26 14.73 -11.24
CA ALA A 49 46.74 14.26 -12.53
C ALA A 49 45.62 14.06 -13.57
N SER A 50 44.35 13.92 -13.19
CA SER A 50 43.22 13.74 -14.12
C SER A 50 41.86 13.90 -13.43
N ALA A 51 40.90 14.55 -14.10
CA ALA A 51 39.48 14.60 -13.70
C ALA A 51 38.73 13.27 -13.91
N ALA A 52 39.34 12.28 -14.56
CA ALA A 52 38.71 11.03 -14.94
C ALA A 52 38.23 10.19 -13.74
N HIS A 53 38.81 10.37 -12.55
CA HIS A 53 38.48 9.60 -11.35
C HIS A 53 37.82 10.44 -10.25
N ILE A 54 37.29 11.60 -10.58
CA ILE A 54 36.74 12.55 -9.60
C ILE A 54 35.59 11.94 -8.79
N GLU A 55 34.75 11.16 -9.44
CA GLU A 55 33.62 10.47 -8.82
C GLU A 55 34.10 9.42 -7.80
N TYR A 56 35.13 8.67 -8.13
CA TYR A 56 35.78 7.72 -7.24
C TYR A 56 36.37 8.42 -6.00
N HIS A 57 37.09 9.51 -6.21
CA HIS A 57 37.67 10.29 -5.10
C HIS A 57 36.58 10.96 -4.23
N ALA A 58 35.51 11.46 -4.86
CA ALA A 58 34.36 11.99 -4.14
C ALA A 58 33.69 10.94 -3.27
N ARG A 59 33.55 9.71 -3.75
CA ARG A 59 33.04 8.55 -2.95
C ARG A 59 33.94 8.25 -1.76
N ILE A 60 35.26 8.26 -1.94
CA ILE A 60 36.20 8.04 -0.82
C ILE A 60 36.03 9.13 0.25
N VAL A 61 35.93 10.39 -0.18
CA VAL A 61 35.75 11.53 0.78
C VAL A 61 34.41 11.37 1.51
N ALA A 62 33.33 11.04 0.80
CA ALA A 62 32.01 10.80 1.40
C ALA A 62 32.03 9.63 2.40
N GLN A 63 32.71 8.51 2.07
CA GLN A 63 32.91 7.39 3.01
C GLN A 63 33.69 7.79 4.26
N LYS A 64 34.78 8.57 4.09
CA LYS A 64 35.58 9.04 5.23
C LYS A 64 34.85 10.05 6.10
N TYR A 65 33.99 10.88 5.48
CA TYR A 65 33.10 11.78 6.21
C TYR A 65 32.08 10.98 7.05
N LEU A 66 31.41 10.00 6.42
CA LEU A 66 30.45 9.12 7.11
C LEU A 66 31.12 8.37 8.28
N ALA A 67 32.33 7.83 8.06
CA ALA A 67 33.06 7.14 9.12
C ALA A 67 33.38 8.10 10.31
N ARG A 68 33.70 9.37 10.06
CA ARG A 68 33.90 10.35 11.11
C ARG A 68 32.63 10.69 11.85
N GLU A 69 31.51 10.90 11.16
CA GLU A 69 30.20 11.09 11.80
C GLU A 69 29.81 9.91 12.69
N LEU A 70 30.07 8.66 12.24
CA LEU A 70 29.83 7.46 13.06
C LEU A 70 30.74 7.40 14.30
N ILE A 71 32.00 7.79 14.19
CA ILE A 71 32.94 7.84 15.33
C ILE A 71 32.49 8.90 16.36
N GLU A 72 32.13 10.09 15.88
CA GLU A 72 31.65 11.19 16.73
C GLU A 72 30.38 10.78 17.47
N PHE A 73 29.40 10.24 16.73
CA PHE A 73 28.17 9.69 17.28
C PHE A 73 28.42 8.59 18.31
N SER A 74 29.28 7.62 17.99
CA SER A 74 29.59 6.52 18.92
C SER A 74 30.23 7.02 20.21
N SER A 75 31.10 8.04 20.11
CA SER A 75 31.73 8.65 21.27
C SER A 75 30.72 9.43 22.13
N GLU A 76 29.76 10.10 21.49
CA GLU A 76 28.68 10.82 22.19
C GLU A 76 27.79 9.85 22.97
N ILE A 77 27.33 8.76 22.31
CA ILE A 77 26.53 7.73 22.95
C ILE A 77 27.28 7.02 24.07
N LEU A 78 28.57 6.72 23.86
CA LEU A 78 29.43 6.12 24.89
C LEU A 78 29.47 6.99 26.16
N ASN A 79 29.68 8.29 25.99
CA ASN A 79 29.75 9.23 27.12
C ASN A 79 28.41 9.33 27.86
N LYS A 80 27.29 9.39 27.12
CA LYS A 80 25.93 9.41 27.69
C LYS A 80 25.56 8.12 28.41
N ALA A 81 26.06 6.97 27.93
CA ALA A 81 25.79 5.67 28.54
C ALA A 81 26.53 5.47 29.88
N PHE A 82 27.62 6.18 30.10
CA PHE A 82 28.29 6.21 31.42
C PHE A 82 27.64 7.15 32.42
N ASP A 83 26.74 8.00 31.99
CA ASP A 83 26.01 8.91 32.85
C ASP A 83 24.73 8.22 33.36
N GLU A 84 24.76 7.78 34.64
CA GLU A 84 23.65 7.08 35.31
C GLU A 84 22.34 7.90 35.41
N THR A 85 22.37 9.20 35.07
CA THR A 85 21.20 10.08 35.09
C THR A 85 20.33 9.93 33.84
N ASN A 86 20.88 9.37 32.75
CA ASN A 86 20.16 9.16 31.51
C ASN A 86 19.36 7.87 31.54
N ASP A 87 18.09 7.93 31.12
CA ASP A 87 17.28 6.73 30.91
C ASP A 87 17.80 5.96 29.70
N VAL A 88 17.92 4.64 29.84
CA VAL A 88 18.43 3.75 28.78
C VAL A 88 17.51 3.75 27.57
N ASP A 89 16.19 3.82 27.77
CA ASP A 89 15.20 3.82 26.69
C ASP A 89 15.28 5.13 25.90
N ASP A 90 15.46 6.27 26.57
CA ASP A 90 15.66 7.57 25.91
C ASP A 90 16.98 7.60 25.11
N LEU A 91 18.04 7.02 25.67
CA LEU A 91 19.34 6.92 25.01
C LEU A 91 19.27 6.04 23.74
N MET A 92 18.55 4.93 23.81
CA MET A 92 18.32 4.07 22.65
C MET A 92 17.55 4.80 21.55
N GLN A 93 16.50 5.55 21.91
CA GLN A 93 15.73 6.33 20.95
C GLN A 93 16.57 7.44 20.28
N GLU A 94 17.38 8.13 21.04
CA GLU A 94 18.32 9.14 20.50
C GLU A 94 19.34 8.51 19.55
N ALA A 95 19.88 7.34 19.92
CA ALA A 95 20.82 6.61 19.09
C ALA A 95 20.19 6.18 17.75
N GLU A 96 18.99 5.64 17.78
CA GLU A 96 18.24 5.29 16.57
C GLU A 96 17.98 6.48 15.66
N GLY A 97 17.53 7.62 16.23
CA GLY A 97 17.26 8.85 15.49
C GLY A 97 18.50 9.36 14.75
N LYS A 98 19.63 9.41 15.43
CA LYS A 98 20.89 9.92 14.88
C LYS A 98 21.50 9.00 13.83
N LEU A 99 21.45 7.67 14.05
CA LEU A 99 21.83 6.66 13.05
C LEU A 99 21.00 6.78 11.77
N PHE A 100 19.71 7.06 11.91
CA PHE A 100 18.83 7.26 10.77
C PHE A 100 19.20 8.50 9.96
N GLU A 101 19.45 9.65 10.61
CA GLU A 101 19.89 10.86 9.91
C GLU A 101 21.16 10.61 9.11
N ILE A 102 22.16 9.95 9.72
CA ILE A 102 23.41 9.56 9.06
C ILE A 102 23.12 8.64 7.86
N SER A 103 22.24 7.67 8.02
CA SER A 103 21.84 6.74 6.94
C SER A 103 21.10 7.44 5.80
N GLN A 104 20.18 8.37 6.11
CA GLN A 104 19.42 9.10 5.08
C GLN A 104 20.30 9.99 4.20
N ARG A 105 21.30 10.64 4.77
CA ARG A 105 22.24 11.48 4.01
C ARG A 105 23.01 10.69 2.96
N ASN A 106 23.18 9.38 3.18
CA ASN A 106 23.95 8.47 2.30
C ASN A 106 23.09 7.79 1.20
N LEU A 107 21.76 7.86 1.29
CA LEU A 107 20.82 7.22 0.35
C LEU A 107 20.50 8.05 -0.90
N LYS A 108 21.38 8.98 -1.31
CA LYS A 108 21.20 9.63 -2.61
C LYS A 108 21.39 8.60 -3.70
N LYS A 109 20.29 8.12 -4.28
CA LYS A 109 20.31 7.35 -5.54
C LYS A 109 21.01 8.17 -6.62
N ASP A 110 21.99 7.58 -7.27
CA ASP A 110 22.61 8.20 -8.44
C ASP A 110 21.53 8.49 -9.50
N VAL A 111 21.71 9.57 -10.24
CA VAL A 111 20.84 9.89 -11.38
C VAL A 111 21.03 8.79 -12.41
N THR A 112 19.98 8.07 -12.71
CA THR A 112 19.99 6.98 -13.69
C THR A 112 19.62 7.54 -15.06
N GLN A 113 20.37 7.16 -16.12
CA GLN A 113 20.01 7.47 -17.49
C GLN A 113 18.66 6.82 -17.85
N ILE A 114 17.89 7.44 -18.73
CA ILE A 114 16.54 6.99 -19.06
C ILE A 114 16.49 5.60 -19.71
N ASP A 115 17.49 5.24 -20.49
CA ASP A 115 17.50 4.03 -21.31
C ASP A 115 17.31 2.71 -20.52
N PRO A 116 18.07 2.41 -19.44
CA PRO A 116 17.82 1.21 -18.66
C PRO A 116 16.47 1.24 -17.95
N VAL A 117 15.96 2.43 -17.57
CA VAL A 117 14.66 2.60 -16.95
C VAL A 117 13.53 2.35 -17.95
N LEU A 118 13.71 2.79 -19.21
CA LEU A 118 12.76 2.56 -20.31
C LEU A 118 12.64 1.07 -20.62
N SER A 119 13.76 0.36 -20.67
CA SER A 119 13.78 -1.10 -20.88
C SER A 119 13.00 -1.85 -19.79
N GLU A 120 13.17 -1.46 -18.53
CA GLU A 120 12.42 -2.06 -17.41
C GLU A 120 10.93 -1.70 -17.47
N ALA A 121 10.57 -0.46 -17.83
CA ALA A 121 9.18 -0.05 -18.00
C ALA A 121 8.48 -0.86 -19.11
N ILE A 122 9.14 -1.06 -20.26
CA ILE A 122 8.62 -1.89 -21.36
C ILE A 122 8.42 -3.34 -20.88
N ARG A 123 9.39 -3.89 -20.13
CA ARG A 123 9.28 -5.23 -19.56
C ARG A 123 8.06 -5.36 -18.63
N GLN A 124 7.79 -4.37 -17.79
CA GLN A 124 6.61 -4.34 -16.90
C GLN A 124 5.30 -4.29 -17.69
N ILE A 125 5.24 -3.49 -18.77
CA ILE A 125 4.08 -3.43 -19.67
C ILE A 125 3.85 -4.80 -20.32
N GLN A 126 4.90 -5.48 -20.80
CA GLN A 126 4.78 -6.82 -21.39
C GLN A 126 4.29 -7.87 -20.39
N ILE A 127 4.77 -7.81 -19.12
CA ILE A 127 4.29 -8.70 -18.06
C ILE A 127 2.82 -8.46 -17.77
N ALA A 128 2.37 -7.20 -17.68
CA ALA A 128 0.98 -6.85 -17.47
C ALA A 128 0.08 -7.30 -18.63
N ALA A 129 0.53 -7.13 -19.89
CA ALA A 129 -0.19 -7.56 -21.08
C ALA A 129 -0.37 -9.09 -21.17
N ASN A 130 0.59 -9.85 -20.65
CA ASN A 130 0.55 -11.32 -20.67
C ASN A 130 -0.22 -11.92 -19.46
N ARG A 131 -0.64 -11.11 -18.50
CA ARG A 131 -1.49 -11.57 -17.40
C ARG A 131 -2.93 -11.69 -17.87
N SER A 132 -3.55 -12.82 -17.54
CA SER A 132 -4.97 -13.09 -17.87
C SER A 132 -5.96 -12.18 -17.15
N ASP A 133 -5.53 -11.56 -16.05
CA ASP A 133 -6.33 -10.66 -15.21
C ASP A 133 -6.24 -9.18 -15.65
N GLY A 134 -5.30 -8.84 -16.54
CA GLY A 134 -5.11 -7.48 -17.04
C GLY A 134 -4.65 -6.47 -15.99
N LEU A 135 -4.19 -6.94 -14.81
CA LEU A 135 -3.78 -6.08 -13.71
C LEU A 135 -2.27 -5.88 -13.70
N SER A 136 -1.84 -4.64 -13.49
CA SER A 136 -0.42 -4.28 -13.36
C SER A 136 0.08 -4.45 -11.93
N GLY A 137 -0.79 -4.27 -10.94
CA GLY A 137 -0.49 -4.33 -9.52
C GLY A 137 -0.86 -5.65 -8.84
N LEU A 138 -0.91 -5.63 -7.50
CA LEU A 138 -1.35 -6.74 -6.66
C LEU A 138 -2.87 -6.76 -6.57
N GLN A 139 -3.47 -7.91 -6.82
CA GLN A 139 -4.92 -8.12 -6.71
C GLN A 139 -5.40 -7.93 -5.28
N THR A 140 -6.48 -7.17 -5.09
CA THR A 140 -7.08 -6.92 -3.77
C THR A 140 -8.04 -8.04 -3.37
N GLY A 141 -8.60 -8.75 -4.36
CA GLY A 141 -9.70 -9.69 -4.21
C GLY A 141 -11.07 -9.02 -4.20
N PHE A 142 -11.13 -7.72 -4.51
CA PHE A 142 -12.35 -6.97 -4.74
C PHE A 142 -12.35 -6.47 -6.19
N HIS A 143 -13.15 -7.12 -7.06
CA HIS A 143 -13.10 -6.92 -8.50
C HIS A 143 -13.26 -5.47 -8.94
N ASP A 144 -14.18 -4.73 -8.33
CA ASP A 144 -14.46 -3.37 -8.74
C ASP A 144 -13.38 -2.39 -8.26
N ILE A 145 -12.74 -2.67 -7.12
CA ILE A 145 -11.54 -1.93 -6.71
C ILE A 145 -10.41 -2.21 -7.70
N ASP A 146 -10.18 -3.49 -8.05
CA ASP A 146 -9.13 -3.89 -8.96
C ASP A 146 -9.31 -3.30 -10.37
N LYS A 147 -10.55 -3.17 -10.87
CA LYS A 147 -10.85 -2.52 -12.16
C LYS A 147 -10.42 -1.05 -12.19
N ILE A 148 -10.63 -0.30 -11.09
CA ILE A 148 -10.33 1.13 -11.04
C ILE A 148 -8.85 1.38 -10.78
N THR A 149 -8.24 0.56 -9.88
CA THR A 149 -6.87 0.76 -9.42
C THR A 149 -5.83 -0.01 -10.24
N SER A 150 -6.26 -0.98 -11.06
CA SER A 150 -5.41 -2.00 -11.68
C SER A 150 -4.60 -2.80 -10.64
N GLY A 151 -5.15 -2.95 -9.41
CA GLY A 151 -4.50 -3.54 -8.26
C GLY A 151 -3.56 -2.57 -7.53
N TRP A 152 -3.04 -2.98 -6.35
CA TRP A 152 -2.10 -2.14 -5.60
C TRP A 152 -0.75 -2.07 -6.28
N GLN A 153 -0.31 -0.85 -6.63
CA GLN A 153 0.92 -0.64 -7.37
C GLN A 153 2.14 -0.66 -6.44
N ASN A 154 3.24 -1.18 -6.94
CA ASN A 154 4.51 -1.19 -6.20
C ASN A 154 4.96 0.24 -5.87
N SER A 155 5.57 0.40 -4.69
CA SER A 155 6.07 1.68 -4.17
C SER A 155 5.00 2.70 -3.80
N ASP A 156 3.70 2.35 -3.86
CA ASP A 156 2.63 3.25 -3.47
C ASP A 156 2.37 3.24 -1.97
N LEU A 157 2.08 4.43 -1.46
CA LEU A 157 1.51 4.63 -0.13
C LEU A 157 0.00 4.85 -0.29
N ILE A 158 -0.78 3.90 0.21
CA ILE A 158 -2.23 3.92 0.19
C ILE A 158 -2.74 4.23 1.60
N ILE A 159 -3.56 5.25 1.73
CA ILE A 159 -4.21 5.59 2.99
C ILE A 159 -5.67 5.15 2.93
N ILE A 160 -6.09 4.33 3.89
CA ILE A 160 -7.50 3.96 4.03
C ILE A 160 -8.00 4.54 5.34
N ALA A 161 -8.89 5.53 5.24
CA ALA A 161 -9.38 6.25 6.38
C ALA A 161 -10.88 6.04 6.60
N ALA A 162 -11.30 6.02 7.86
CA ALA A 162 -12.71 5.94 8.23
C ALA A 162 -12.93 6.45 9.66
N ARG A 163 -14.19 6.73 9.99
CA ARG A 163 -14.61 6.93 11.39
C ARG A 163 -14.55 5.60 12.17
N PRO A 164 -14.45 5.65 13.50
CA PRO A 164 -14.58 4.45 14.33
C PRO A 164 -15.84 3.66 13.97
N ALA A 165 -15.79 2.34 14.12
CA ALA A 165 -16.87 1.39 13.83
C ALA A 165 -17.29 1.25 12.36
N MET A 166 -16.70 1.98 11.41
CA MET A 166 -16.97 1.81 9.96
C MET A 166 -16.37 0.53 9.37
N GLY A 167 -15.48 -0.15 10.11
CA GLY A 167 -14.93 -1.44 9.69
C GLY A 167 -13.58 -1.37 8.99
N LYS A 168 -12.71 -0.37 9.25
CA LYS A 168 -11.36 -0.28 8.68
C LYS A 168 -10.57 -1.60 8.79
N THR A 169 -10.39 -2.07 10.02
CA THR A 169 -9.68 -3.34 10.30
C THR A 169 -10.37 -4.53 9.64
N ALA A 170 -11.72 -4.57 9.61
CA ALA A 170 -12.47 -5.63 8.95
C ALA A 170 -12.22 -5.67 7.43
N PHE A 171 -12.15 -4.49 6.80
CA PHE A 171 -11.84 -4.37 5.38
C PHE A 171 -10.45 -4.91 5.05
N VAL A 172 -9.41 -4.44 5.77
CA VAL A 172 -8.04 -4.87 5.48
C VAL A 172 -7.81 -6.34 5.80
N LEU A 173 -8.49 -6.90 6.80
CA LEU A 173 -8.43 -8.34 7.09
C LEU A 173 -9.14 -9.16 6.01
N SER A 174 -10.29 -8.69 5.49
CA SER A 174 -10.97 -9.35 4.37
C SER A 174 -10.09 -9.32 3.11
N MET A 175 -9.47 -8.19 2.82
CA MET A 175 -8.53 -8.03 1.73
C MET A 175 -7.28 -8.91 1.91
N ALA A 176 -6.63 -8.87 3.08
CA ALA A 176 -5.45 -9.67 3.39
C ALA A 176 -5.72 -11.17 3.25
N LYS A 177 -6.88 -11.63 3.74
CA LYS A 177 -7.33 -13.00 3.55
C LYS A 177 -7.51 -13.33 2.06
N ASN A 178 -8.19 -12.48 1.29
CA ASN A 178 -8.37 -12.71 -0.13
C ASN A 178 -7.02 -12.77 -0.86
N MET A 179 -6.11 -11.84 -0.57
CA MET A 179 -4.76 -11.81 -1.16
C MET A 179 -3.95 -13.06 -0.83
N ALA A 180 -3.94 -13.47 0.44
CA ALA A 180 -3.13 -14.59 0.90
C ALA A 180 -3.72 -15.94 0.50
N VAL A 181 -5.04 -16.11 0.60
CA VAL A 181 -5.70 -17.40 0.33
C VAL A 181 -5.95 -17.60 -1.15
N SER A 182 -6.48 -16.58 -1.86
CA SER A 182 -6.86 -16.75 -3.27
C SER A 182 -5.70 -16.58 -4.23
N TYR A 183 -4.74 -15.72 -3.88
CA TYR A 183 -3.62 -15.36 -4.77
C TYR A 183 -2.25 -15.75 -4.22
N ASN A 184 -2.21 -16.42 -3.05
CA ASN A 184 -0.97 -16.81 -2.38
C ASN A 184 0.04 -15.65 -2.24
N THR A 185 -0.47 -14.42 -2.06
CA THR A 185 0.33 -13.22 -1.92
C THR A 185 0.74 -13.05 -0.46
N PRO A 186 2.05 -13.01 -0.13
CA PRO A 186 2.51 -12.82 1.24
C PRO A 186 2.19 -11.40 1.75
N VAL A 187 1.46 -11.33 2.87
CA VAL A 187 0.97 -10.10 3.50
C VAL A 187 1.56 -9.94 4.89
N ALA A 188 2.06 -8.78 5.23
CA ALA A 188 2.44 -8.42 6.60
C ALA A 188 1.47 -7.40 7.19
N ILE A 189 1.00 -7.64 8.41
CA ILE A 189 0.07 -6.77 9.15
C ILE A 189 0.75 -6.33 10.43
N PHE A 190 0.95 -5.03 10.59
CA PHE A 190 1.41 -4.39 11.82
C PHE A 190 0.21 -3.79 12.54
N SER A 191 -0.17 -4.36 13.67
CA SER A 191 -1.32 -3.95 14.46
C SER A 191 -0.87 -3.26 15.74
N LEU A 192 -1.15 -1.98 15.83
CA LEU A 192 -0.80 -1.15 16.99
C LEU A 192 -1.94 -1.03 18.00
N GLU A 193 -3.17 -1.44 17.62
CA GLU A 193 -4.37 -1.33 18.43
C GLU A 193 -4.83 -2.70 18.97
N MET A 194 -4.69 -3.75 18.17
CA MET A 194 -5.25 -5.07 18.46
C MET A 194 -4.17 -6.12 18.59
N SER A 195 -4.33 -7.05 19.54
CA SER A 195 -3.43 -8.18 19.70
C SER A 195 -3.53 -9.20 18.56
N ASN A 196 -2.48 -9.97 18.35
CA ASN A 196 -2.41 -11.06 17.36
C ASN A 196 -3.60 -11.99 17.44
N VAL A 197 -3.96 -12.42 18.67
CA VAL A 197 -5.09 -13.34 18.90
C VAL A 197 -6.42 -12.72 18.48
N GLN A 198 -6.62 -11.42 18.72
CA GLN A 198 -7.85 -10.74 18.31
C GLN A 198 -7.95 -10.64 16.77
N LEU A 199 -6.86 -10.39 16.06
CA LEU A 199 -6.83 -10.36 14.60
C LEU A 199 -7.07 -11.75 14.02
N VAL A 200 -6.40 -12.77 14.56
CA VAL A 200 -6.59 -14.16 14.12
C VAL A 200 -8.03 -14.61 14.34
N ASN A 201 -8.65 -14.28 15.48
CA ASN A 201 -10.05 -14.56 15.72
C ASN A 201 -10.97 -13.91 14.65
N ARG A 202 -10.69 -12.66 14.24
CA ARG A 202 -11.44 -12.02 13.16
C ARG A 202 -11.22 -12.70 11.80
N LEU A 203 -10.00 -13.17 11.52
CA LEU A 203 -9.71 -13.96 10.31
C LEU A 203 -10.46 -15.31 10.33
N ILE A 204 -10.54 -15.98 11.48
CA ILE A 204 -11.30 -17.22 11.67
C ILE A 204 -12.79 -16.96 11.42
N ILE A 205 -13.37 -15.92 12.05
CA ILE A 205 -14.78 -15.52 11.84
C ILE A 205 -15.06 -15.30 10.34
N ASN A 206 -14.18 -14.57 9.68
CA ASN A 206 -14.31 -14.23 8.26
C ASN A 206 -14.21 -15.46 7.35
N THR A 207 -13.28 -16.40 7.66
CA THR A 207 -13.00 -17.56 6.80
C THR A 207 -13.95 -18.72 7.05
N CYS A 208 -14.24 -18.99 8.34
CA CYS A 208 -15.11 -20.12 8.71
C CYS A 208 -16.60 -19.77 8.63
N GLU A 209 -16.94 -18.47 8.48
CA GLU A 209 -18.32 -17.97 8.44
C GLU A 209 -19.12 -18.36 9.69
N ILE A 210 -18.47 -18.28 10.84
CA ILE A 210 -19.07 -18.54 12.15
C ILE A 210 -19.24 -17.20 12.86
N PRO A 211 -20.42 -16.86 13.40
CA PRO A 211 -20.66 -15.61 14.11
C PRO A 211 -19.69 -15.39 15.25
N GLY A 212 -19.22 -14.13 15.39
CA GLY A 212 -18.16 -13.79 16.36
C GLY A 212 -18.56 -13.96 17.82
N ASP A 213 -19.84 -13.84 18.17
CA ASP A 213 -20.39 -14.11 19.49
C ASP A 213 -20.23 -15.57 19.91
N LYS A 214 -20.45 -16.50 18.98
CA LYS A 214 -20.27 -17.94 19.21
C LYS A 214 -18.81 -18.31 19.41
N ILE A 215 -17.91 -17.73 18.63
CA ILE A 215 -16.45 -17.96 18.82
C ILE A 215 -15.97 -17.41 20.16
N LYS A 216 -16.46 -16.22 20.56
CA LYS A 216 -16.09 -15.63 21.86
C LYS A 216 -16.64 -16.42 23.05
N SER A 217 -17.87 -16.93 22.94
CA SER A 217 -18.49 -17.72 24.01
C SER A 217 -18.05 -19.18 24.03
N GLY A 218 -17.40 -19.67 22.95
CA GLY A 218 -17.06 -21.09 22.79
C GLY A 218 -18.27 -22.00 22.54
N GLN A 219 -19.47 -21.44 22.34
CA GLN A 219 -20.71 -22.17 22.15
C GLN A 219 -20.94 -22.50 20.67
N LEU A 220 -20.16 -23.46 20.19
CA LEU A 220 -20.24 -23.94 18.80
C LEU A 220 -21.02 -25.25 18.76
N ALA A 221 -21.95 -25.35 17.82
CA ALA A 221 -22.62 -26.61 17.51
C ALA A 221 -21.63 -27.61 16.86
N PRO A 222 -21.89 -28.94 16.90
CA PRO A 222 -20.98 -29.92 16.34
C PRO A 222 -20.63 -29.67 14.86
N PHE A 223 -21.58 -29.26 14.03
CA PHE A 223 -21.36 -28.94 12.62
C PHE A 223 -20.52 -27.65 12.43
N GLU A 224 -20.58 -26.71 13.39
CA GLU A 224 -19.75 -25.49 13.38
C GLU A 224 -18.31 -25.82 13.74
N TRP A 225 -18.09 -26.78 14.64
CA TRP A 225 -16.76 -27.32 14.94
C TRP A 225 -16.15 -28.03 13.72
N GLU A 226 -16.90 -28.85 13.01
CA GLU A 226 -16.43 -29.49 11.76
C GLU A 226 -16.07 -28.45 10.72
N ARG A 227 -16.92 -27.43 10.54
CA ARG A 227 -16.64 -26.30 9.63
C ARG A 227 -15.38 -25.54 10.03
N LEU A 228 -15.21 -25.27 11.33
CA LEU A 228 -14.02 -24.62 11.85
C LEU A 228 -12.77 -25.44 11.51
N MET A 229 -12.77 -26.73 11.84
CA MET A 229 -11.61 -27.60 11.63
C MET A 229 -11.26 -27.75 10.15
N SER A 230 -12.26 -27.87 9.26
CA SER A 230 -12.03 -28.00 7.83
C SER A 230 -11.49 -26.72 7.19
N ARG A 231 -11.97 -25.54 7.64
CA ARG A 231 -11.58 -24.26 7.02
C ARG A 231 -10.35 -23.62 7.65
N ILE A 232 -9.96 -24.00 8.89
CA ILE A 232 -8.81 -23.43 9.56
C ILE A 232 -7.48 -23.76 8.85
N GLU A 233 -7.44 -24.93 8.16
CA GLU A 233 -6.27 -25.32 7.37
C GLU A 233 -5.96 -24.34 6.24
N ILE A 234 -6.98 -23.67 5.70
CA ILE A 234 -6.83 -22.63 4.68
C ILE A 234 -6.01 -21.45 5.25
N LEU A 235 -6.34 -21.05 6.49
CA LEU A 235 -5.61 -19.97 7.16
C LEU A 235 -4.22 -20.39 7.63
N ARG A 236 -4.06 -21.66 8.06
CA ARG A 236 -2.77 -22.19 8.50
C ARG A 236 -1.71 -22.13 7.39
N ASN A 237 -2.13 -22.37 6.17
CA ASN A 237 -1.26 -22.37 4.99
C ASN A 237 -1.17 -20.99 4.31
N ALA A 238 -1.97 -20.01 4.73
CA ALA A 238 -1.96 -18.67 4.14
C ALA A 238 -0.71 -17.88 4.58
N PRO A 239 0.02 -17.23 3.66
CA PRO A 239 1.22 -16.46 3.98
C PRO A 239 0.85 -15.09 4.59
N ILE A 240 0.27 -15.09 5.79
CA ILE A 240 -0.09 -13.89 6.56
C ILE A 240 0.82 -13.81 7.77
N TYR A 241 1.52 -12.69 7.91
CA TYR A 241 2.46 -12.40 9.00
C TYR A 241 1.90 -11.24 9.82
N ILE A 242 1.80 -11.42 11.14
CA ILE A 242 1.18 -10.44 12.03
C ILE A 242 2.20 -10.05 13.10
N ASP A 243 2.33 -8.74 13.33
CA ASP A 243 3.13 -8.15 14.40
C ASP A 243 2.21 -7.22 15.22
N ASP A 244 2.11 -7.43 16.52
CA ASP A 244 1.29 -6.63 17.44
C ASP A 244 2.12 -5.82 18.44
N THR A 245 3.34 -5.45 18.06
CA THR A 245 4.20 -4.59 18.89
C THR A 245 3.52 -3.25 19.11
N PRO A 246 3.20 -2.87 20.35
CA PRO A 246 2.60 -1.58 20.66
C PRO A 246 3.62 -0.45 20.44
N SER A 247 3.13 0.74 20.10
CA SER A 247 3.97 1.95 19.97
C SER A 247 5.17 1.80 19.02
N LEU A 248 4.96 1.10 17.90
CA LEU A 248 6.00 0.80 16.92
C LEU A 248 6.62 2.09 16.35
N SER A 249 7.93 2.23 16.45
CA SER A 249 8.64 3.34 15.83
C SER A 249 8.79 3.12 14.33
N VAL A 250 8.97 4.22 13.58
CA VAL A 250 9.22 4.15 12.12
C VAL A 250 10.50 3.37 11.82
N PHE A 251 11.50 3.44 12.69
CA PHE A 251 12.78 2.75 12.54
C PHE A 251 12.64 1.24 12.75
N GLU A 252 11.94 0.87 13.80
CA GLU A 252 11.65 -0.53 14.09
C GLU A 252 10.81 -1.16 12.99
N LEU A 253 9.75 -0.46 12.54
CA LEU A 253 8.96 -0.88 11.38
C LEU A 253 9.85 -1.13 10.16
N ARG A 254 10.76 -0.20 9.84
CA ARG A 254 11.65 -0.32 8.68
C ARG A 254 12.57 -1.54 8.78
N THR A 255 13.11 -1.78 9.98
CA THR A 255 13.98 -2.94 10.25
C THR A 255 13.22 -4.25 10.11
N LYS A 256 12.03 -4.35 10.73
CA LYS A 256 11.16 -5.52 10.64
C LYS A 256 10.67 -5.75 9.21
N ALA A 257 10.25 -4.70 8.52
CA ALA A 257 9.78 -4.77 7.14
C ALA A 257 10.86 -5.28 6.18
N ARG A 258 12.09 -4.76 6.26
CA ARG A 258 13.24 -5.24 5.47
C ARG A 258 13.51 -6.73 5.72
N ARG A 259 13.47 -7.16 6.98
CA ARG A 259 13.65 -8.55 7.34
C ARG A 259 12.55 -9.44 6.74
N LEU A 260 11.28 -9.05 6.93
CA LEU A 260 10.12 -9.79 6.42
C LEU A 260 10.13 -9.91 4.88
N VAL A 261 10.47 -8.83 4.18
CA VAL A 261 10.58 -8.85 2.70
C VAL A 261 11.69 -9.80 2.26
N ARG A 262 12.85 -9.77 2.93
CA ARG A 262 14.00 -10.62 2.57
C ARG A 262 13.77 -12.10 2.91
N GLU A 263 13.20 -12.41 4.08
CA GLU A 263 13.08 -13.78 4.60
C GLU A 263 11.80 -14.47 4.09
N HIS A 264 10.70 -13.72 3.98
CA HIS A 264 9.39 -14.28 3.64
C HIS A 264 8.81 -13.77 2.32
N GLY A 265 9.54 -12.90 1.61
CA GLY A 265 9.10 -12.39 0.31
C GLY A 265 7.82 -11.56 0.37
N ILE A 266 7.58 -10.84 1.48
CA ILE A 266 6.38 -10.02 1.66
C ILE A 266 6.19 -9.09 0.46
N LYS A 267 4.94 -9.03 -0.04
CA LYS A 267 4.54 -8.21 -1.20
C LYS A 267 3.73 -6.98 -0.83
N ILE A 268 3.15 -6.94 0.36
CA ILE A 268 2.35 -5.82 0.85
C ILE A 268 2.46 -5.71 2.36
N ILE A 269 2.49 -4.49 2.86
CA ILE A 269 2.48 -4.17 4.30
C ILE A 269 1.21 -3.40 4.62
N ILE A 270 0.54 -3.79 5.69
CA ILE A 270 -0.65 -3.13 6.24
C ILE A 270 -0.33 -2.65 7.65
N ILE A 271 -0.66 -1.40 7.98
CA ILE A 271 -0.41 -0.77 9.29
C ILE A 271 -1.75 -0.31 9.88
N ASP A 272 -2.13 -0.84 11.03
CA ASP A 272 -3.37 -0.49 11.75
C ASP A 272 -3.05 0.07 13.15
N TYR A 273 -3.05 1.38 13.37
CA TYR A 273 -3.25 2.53 12.48
C TYR A 273 -2.15 3.57 12.69
N LEU A 274 -1.96 4.42 11.72
CA LEU A 274 -0.83 5.35 11.60
C LEU A 274 -0.67 6.26 12.81
N GLN A 275 -1.77 6.74 13.41
CA GLN A 275 -1.72 7.67 14.56
C GLN A 275 -1.22 7.02 15.86
N LEU A 276 -1.03 5.71 15.94
CA LEU A 276 -0.39 5.05 17.08
C LEU A 276 1.13 4.85 16.90
N MET A 277 1.64 5.15 15.71
CA MET A 277 3.08 5.13 15.47
C MET A 277 3.78 6.30 16.15
N ASN A 278 5.04 6.08 16.52
CA ASN A 278 5.94 7.07 17.06
C ASN A 278 7.09 7.35 16.09
N ALA A 279 7.49 8.60 16.01
CA ALA A 279 8.74 8.98 15.37
C ALA A 279 9.80 9.22 16.44
N SER A 280 10.07 8.19 17.27
CA SER A 280 11.00 8.23 18.39
C SER A 280 12.37 8.77 17.98
N GLY A 281 13.03 9.47 18.88
CA GLY A 281 14.36 10.06 18.65
C GLY A 281 14.36 11.43 17.97
N MET A 282 13.18 11.99 17.67
CA MET A 282 13.03 13.34 17.13
C MET A 282 12.09 14.15 18.01
N SER A 283 12.45 15.39 18.33
CA SER A 283 11.55 16.32 19.03
C SER A 283 10.65 17.05 18.02
N PHE A 284 9.35 16.99 18.20
CA PHE A 284 8.38 17.65 17.35
C PHE A 284 7.65 18.76 18.09
N GLY A 285 7.39 19.87 17.40
CA GLY A 285 6.63 20.99 17.96
C GLY A 285 5.11 20.70 18.03
N SER A 286 4.62 19.76 17.23
CA SER A 286 3.21 19.36 17.18
C SER A 286 3.02 17.93 16.69
N ARG A 287 1.88 17.33 17.04
CA ARG A 287 1.50 16.00 16.55
C ARG A 287 1.37 15.94 15.02
N GLU A 288 0.95 17.02 14.40
CA GLU A 288 0.86 17.12 12.93
C GLU A 288 2.22 16.98 12.26
N GLN A 289 3.27 17.56 12.83
CA GLN A 289 4.64 17.43 12.31
C GLN A 289 5.15 16.00 12.44
N GLU A 290 4.87 15.34 13.55
CA GLU A 290 5.22 13.94 13.77
C GLU A 290 4.54 13.03 12.75
N VAL A 291 3.21 13.15 12.58
CA VAL A 291 2.43 12.41 11.61
C VAL A 291 2.90 12.66 10.17
N SER A 292 3.27 13.90 9.85
CA SER A 292 3.88 14.25 8.56
C SER A 292 5.21 13.52 8.32
N THR A 293 6.05 13.45 9.34
CA THR A 293 7.33 12.75 9.26
C THR A 293 7.13 11.23 9.09
N ILE A 294 6.17 10.65 9.83
CA ILE A 294 5.80 9.24 9.71
C ILE A 294 5.32 8.95 8.28
N SER A 295 4.38 9.73 7.75
CA SER A 295 3.81 9.57 6.40
C SER A 295 4.90 9.58 5.32
N ARG A 296 5.79 10.59 5.38
CA ARG A 296 6.92 10.71 4.45
C ARG A 296 7.87 9.52 4.56
N SER A 297 8.13 9.04 5.76
CA SER A 297 8.99 7.88 6.00
C SER A 297 8.37 6.59 5.47
N LEU A 298 7.05 6.41 5.60
CA LEU A 298 6.33 5.28 5.00
C LEU A 298 6.39 5.30 3.48
N LYS A 299 6.23 6.49 2.85
CA LYS A 299 6.39 6.61 1.39
C LYS A 299 7.82 6.30 0.94
N GLN A 300 8.82 6.71 1.70
CA GLN A 300 10.22 6.35 1.43
C GLN A 300 10.43 4.84 1.56
N LEU A 301 9.86 4.21 2.59
CA LEU A 301 9.94 2.77 2.81
C LEU A 301 9.28 1.97 1.67
N ALA A 302 8.09 2.39 1.21
CA ALA A 302 7.41 1.78 0.07
C ALA A 302 8.28 1.82 -1.20
N LYS A 303 8.93 2.96 -1.46
CA LYS A 303 9.88 3.12 -2.59
C LYS A 303 11.16 2.30 -2.42
N GLU A 304 11.65 2.16 -1.20
CA GLU A 304 12.85 1.38 -0.90
C GLU A 304 12.62 -0.10 -1.10
N LEU A 305 11.52 -0.62 -0.54
CA LEU A 305 11.17 -2.03 -0.62
C LEU A 305 10.52 -2.43 -1.94
N GLN A 306 10.09 -1.47 -2.76
CA GLN A 306 9.36 -1.68 -4.01
C GLN A 306 8.08 -2.49 -3.82
N ILE A 307 7.36 -2.25 -2.72
CA ILE A 307 6.07 -2.85 -2.40
C ILE A 307 5.06 -1.78 -1.97
N PRO A 308 3.74 -1.99 -2.15
CA PRO A 308 2.73 -1.12 -1.59
C PRO A 308 2.70 -1.19 -0.06
N ILE A 309 2.46 -0.03 0.54
CA ILE A 309 2.19 0.08 1.97
C ILE A 309 0.80 0.69 2.15
N ILE A 310 -0.07 -0.01 2.86
CA ILE A 310 -1.39 0.47 3.26
C ILE A 310 -1.31 0.92 4.71
N ALA A 311 -1.62 2.19 4.97
CA ALA A 311 -1.71 2.70 6.33
C ALA A 311 -3.17 3.12 6.62
N LEU A 312 -3.70 2.58 7.71
CA LEU A 312 -5.02 2.96 8.19
C LEU A 312 -4.94 4.28 8.93
N SER A 313 -5.97 5.11 8.75
CA SER A 313 -6.09 6.40 9.41
C SER A 313 -7.48 6.59 9.99
N GLN A 314 -7.55 7.31 11.10
CA GLN A 314 -8.83 7.69 11.71
C GLN A 314 -9.20 9.11 11.28
N LEU A 315 -10.47 9.30 10.86
CA LEU A 315 -10.99 10.61 10.49
C LEU A 315 -11.33 11.46 11.70
N ASN A 316 -11.25 12.78 11.54
CA ASN A 316 -11.64 13.76 12.57
C ASN A 316 -13.12 13.60 12.94
N ARG A 317 -13.46 13.95 14.20
CA ARG A 317 -14.85 13.95 14.71
C ARG A 317 -15.73 14.99 14.03
N SER A 318 -15.18 16.02 13.41
CA SER A 318 -15.91 17.07 12.67
C SER A 318 -16.83 16.53 11.58
N VAL A 319 -16.55 15.36 11.02
CA VAL A 319 -17.44 14.67 10.05
C VAL A 319 -18.83 14.42 10.63
N GLU A 320 -18.93 14.08 11.92
CA GLU A 320 -20.21 13.75 12.58
C GLU A 320 -21.07 14.98 12.85
N SER A 321 -20.45 16.16 12.96
CA SER A 321 -21.14 17.43 13.20
C SER A 321 -21.70 18.07 11.93
N ARG A 322 -21.32 17.58 10.73
CA ARG A 322 -21.88 18.06 9.47
C ARG A 322 -23.33 17.60 9.33
N GLY A 323 -24.24 18.55 9.15
CA GLY A 323 -25.63 18.29 8.76
C GLY A 323 -25.73 17.85 7.31
N ASN A 324 -26.88 17.33 6.91
CA ASN A 324 -27.15 17.06 5.49
C ASN A 324 -27.18 18.38 4.74
N ASP A 325 -26.51 18.44 3.59
CA ASP A 325 -26.55 19.60 2.71
C ASP A 325 -27.97 19.84 2.17
N LYS A 326 -28.25 21.10 1.76
CA LYS A 326 -29.53 21.48 1.19
C LYS A 326 -29.94 20.68 -0.04
N ASP A 327 -28.97 20.03 -0.69
CA ASP A 327 -29.15 19.17 -1.88
C ASP A 327 -29.39 17.68 -1.54
N GLY A 328 -29.66 17.35 -0.26
CA GLY A 328 -29.93 15.96 0.16
C GLY A 328 -28.74 15.03 0.15
N LYS A 329 -27.52 15.55 -0.14
CA LYS A 329 -26.30 14.77 -0.03
C LYS A 329 -25.98 14.53 1.44
N GLU A 330 -25.61 13.30 1.76
CA GLU A 330 -25.19 12.93 3.12
C GLU A 330 -23.99 13.78 3.56
N GLY A 331 -24.24 14.80 4.40
CA GLY A 331 -23.18 15.67 4.93
C GLY A 331 -22.10 14.94 5.71
N LYS A 332 -22.37 13.69 6.10
CA LYS A 332 -21.45 12.82 6.84
C LYS A 332 -20.55 11.95 5.96
N ARG A 333 -20.69 12.06 4.62
CA ARG A 333 -19.79 11.36 3.70
C ARG A 333 -18.37 11.93 3.82
N PRO A 334 -17.33 11.07 3.99
CA PRO A 334 -15.95 11.52 4.16
C PRO A 334 -15.42 12.30 2.96
N GLN A 335 -14.56 13.29 3.24
CA GLN A 335 -13.86 14.10 2.25
C GLN A 335 -12.37 14.23 2.62
N LEU A 336 -11.51 14.61 1.66
CA LEU A 336 -10.07 14.80 1.91
C LEU A 336 -9.79 15.79 3.03
N SER A 337 -10.62 16.83 3.18
CA SER A 337 -10.53 17.82 4.27
C SER A 337 -10.69 17.21 5.67
N ASP A 338 -11.24 16.00 5.79
CA ASP A 338 -11.45 15.31 7.07
C ASP A 338 -10.19 14.64 7.60
N LEU A 339 -9.16 14.55 6.76
CA LEU A 339 -7.79 14.20 7.14
C LEU A 339 -7.00 15.41 7.70
N ARG A 340 -7.66 16.49 8.09
CA ARG A 340 -7.14 17.85 8.30
C ARG A 340 -6.02 17.98 9.35
N GLU A 341 -5.95 17.11 10.35
CA GLU A 341 -4.81 17.04 11.27
C GLU A 341 -3.59 16.37 10.62
N SER A 342 -3.72 16.00 9.35
CA SER A 342 -2.76 15.19 8.60
C SER A 342 -2.70 15.64 7.13
N GLY A 343 -2.75 16.95 6.84
CA GLY A 343 -2.64 17.48 5.47
C GLY A 343 -1.40 16.98 4.72
N ALA A 344 -0.35 16.64 5.45
CA ALA A 344 0.83 16.01 4.91
C ALA A 344 0.57 14.55 4.45
N ILE A 345 -0.27 13.79 5.16
CA ILE A 345 -0.63 12.42 4.74
C ILE A 345 -1.27 12.47 3.35
N GLU A 346 -2.19 13.43 3.14
CA GLU A 346 -2.82 13.61 1.83
C GLU A 346 -1.77 13.91 0.75
N GLN A 347 -0.79 14.76 1.03
CA GLN A 347 0.23 15.14 0.04
C GLN A 347 1.17 13.98 -0.29
N ASP A 348 1.61 13.22 0.70
CA ASP A 348 2.58 12.12 0.54
C ASP A 348 1.94 10.87 -0.08
N ALA A 349 0.66 10.60 0.21
CA ALA A 349 -0.06 9.43 -0.30
C ALA A 349 -0.25 9.48 -1.82
N ASP A 350 -0.10 8.33 -2.46
CA ASP A 350 -0.43 8.16 -3.88
C ASP A 350 -1.92 7.93 -4.06
N MET A 351 -2.54 7.24 -3.10
CA MET A 351 -3.96 6.99 -3.07
C MET A 351 -4.53 7.25 -1.67
N VAL A 352 -5.70 7.89 -1.62
CA VAL A 352 -6.48 8.09 -0.40
C VAL A 352 -7.87 7.54 -0.61
N CYS A 353 -8.24 6.60 0.24
CA CYS A 353 -9.53 5.93 0.19
C CYS A 353 -10.29 6.11 1.51
N PHE A 354 -11.61 6.16 1.42
CA PHE A 354 -12.48 6.20 2.59
C PHE A 354 -13.41 4.99 2.62
N ILE A 355 -13.70 4.50 3.82
CA ILE A 355 -14.77 3.54 4.05
C ILE A 355 -15.92 4.27 4.70
N HIS A 356 -17.08 4.22 4.06
CA HIS A 356 -18.32 4.82 4.53
C HIS A 356 -19.44 3.80 4.53
N ARG A 357 -20.27 3.83 5.58
CA ARG A 357 -21.44 2.95 5.72
C ARG A 357 -22.66 3.83 5.97
N PRO A 358 -23.50 4.09 4.96
CA PRO A 358 -24.69 4.92 5.09
C PRO A 358 -25.64 4.45 6.18
N GLU A 359 -25.83 3.12 6.31
CA GLU A 359 -26.72 2.52 7.33
C GLU A 359 -26.37 2.92 8.77
N TYR A 360 -25.11 3.27 9.06
CA TYR A 360 -24.67 3.65 10.39
C TYR A 360 -25.21 5.02 10.82
N TYR A 361 -25.45 5.90 9.86
CA TYR A 361 -25.91 7.28 10.10
C TYR A 361 -27.40 7.46 9.89
N THR A 362 -28.03 6.58 9.12
CA THR A 362 -29.43 6.68 8.73
C THR A 362 -30.25 5.68 9.53
N ARG A 363 -31.34 6.13 10.14
CA ARG A 363 -32.30 5.24 10.84
C ARG A 363 -33.18 4.44 9.87
N SER A 364 -33.33 4.94 8.65
CA SER A 364 -34.02 4.23 7.57
C SER A 364 -33.12 3.14 6.99
N LYS A 365 -33.67 2.01 6.66
CA LYS A 365 -32.99 0.93 5.91
C LYS A 365 -33.01 1.15 4.40
N GLU A 366 -33.59 2.27 3.96
CA GLU A 366 -33.74 2.63 2.56
C GLU A 366 -33.10 4.01 2.29
N ASP A 367 -32.54 4.19 1.09
CA ASP A 367 -32.05 5.47 0.61
C ASP A 367 -33.22 6.38 0.17
N ALA A 368 -32.91 7.62 -0.28
CA ALA A 368 -33.90 8.57 -0.77
C ALA A 368 -34.71 8.05 -1.99
N ASN A 369 -34.21 7.01 -2.66
CA ASN A 369 -34.81 6.39 -3.85
C ASN A 369 -35.59 5.10 -3.52
N GLY A 370 -35.66 4.70 -2.24
CA GLY A 370 -36.33 3.48 -1.79
C GLY A 370 -35.52 2.18 -1.94
N ASN A 371 -34.20 2.30 -2.24
CA ASN A 371 -33.32 1.12 -2.29
C ASN A 371 -32.82 0.77 -0.91
N SER A 372 -32.74 -0.55 -0.61
CA SER A 372 -32.17 -1.01 0.66
C SER A 372 -30.68 -0.66 0.79
N ILE A 373 -30.33 -0.02 1.89
CA ILE A 373 -28.93 0.29 2.26
C ILE A 373 -28.40 -0.66 3.32
N GLU A 374 -29.12 -1.74 3.65
CA GLU A 374 -28.70 -2.70 4.67
C GLU A 374 -27.44 -3.45 4.21
N GLY A 375 -26.39 -3.34 5.00
CA GLY A 375 -25.08 -3.91 4.67
C GLY A 375 -24.32 -3.18 3.56
N LEU A 376 -24.86 -2.08 3.02
CA LEU A 376 -24.12 -1.28 2.04
C LEU A 376 -22.92 -0.60 2.67
N ALA A 377 -21.78 -0.75 2.03
CA ALA A 377 -20.56 -0.03 2.34
C ALA A 377 -19.98 0.58 1.06
N GLU A 378 -19.55 1.81 1.16
CA GLU A 378 -18.88 2.52 0.07
C GLU A 378 -17.37 2.56 0.31
N PHE A 379 -16.60 2.11 -0.67
CA PHE A 379 -15.17 2.33 -0.74
C PHE A 379 -14.91 3.48 -1.71
N ILE A 380 -14.57 4.65 -1.16
CA ILE A 380 -14.46 5.91 -1.89
C ILE A 380 -13.00 6.16 -2.20
N ILE A 381 -12.59 6.12 -3.45
CA ILE A 381 -11.26 6.52 -3.90
C ILE A 381 -11.27 8.02 -4.13
N ALA A 382 -10.87 8.78 -3.09
CA ALA A 382 -10.94 10.24 -3.11
C ALA A 382 -9.72 10.92 -3.74
N LYS A 383 -8.57 10.22 -3.75
CA LYS A 383 -7.35 10.64 -4.42
C LYS A 383 -6.69 9.44 -5.07
N HIS A 384 -6.27 9.57 -6.31
CA HIS A 384 -5.50 8.58 -7.03
C HIS A 384 -4.52 9.29 -7.98
N ARG A 385 -3.20 9.20 -7.72
CA ARG A 385 -2.19 9.88 -8.55
C ARG A 385 -2.07 9.32 -9.96
N SER A 386 -2.30 8.02 -10.10
CA SER A 386 -2.07 7.29 -11.34
C SER A 386 -3.36 6.83 -12.04
N GLY A 387 -4.54 7.22 -11.53
CA GLY A 387 -5.83 6.76 -12.06
C GLY A 387 -7.01 7.64 -11.70
N ALA A 388 -8.20 7.13 -11.95
CA ALA A 388 -9.46 7.82 -11.68
C ALA A 388 -9.83 7.77 -10.18
N THR A 389 -10.63 8.75 -9.77
CA THR A 389 -11.33 8.75 -8.48
C THR A 389 -12.75 8.25 -8.71
N ASP A 390 -13.22 7.34 -7.86
CA ASP A 390 -14.55 6.73 -8.00
C ASP A 390 -15.03 6.18 -6.65
N THR A 391 -16.26 5.69 -6.61
CA THR A 391 -16.84 5.02 -5.44
C THR A 391 -17.26 3.61 -5.81
N VAL A 392 -16.74 2.63 -5.08
CA VAL A 392 -17.08 1.23 -5.21
C VAL A 392 -18.06 0.83 -4.13
N ASN A 393 -19.21 0.30 -4.53
CA ASN A 393 -20.16 -0.29 -3.60
C ASN A 393 -19.70 -1.69 -3.21
N MET A 394 -19.79 -1.99 -1.92
CA MET A 394 -19.41 -3.25 -1.31
C MET A 394 -20.49 -3.71 -0.34
N LYS A 395 -20.49 -4.98 -0.01
CA LYS A 395 -21.35 -5.51 1.04
C LYS A 395 -20.56 -5.74 2.31
N PHE A 396 -21.06 -5.21 3.43
CA PHE A 396 -20.54 -5.48 4.75
C PHE A 396 -21.46 -6.41 5.53
N VAL A 397 -20.95 -7.58 5.88
CA VAL A 397 -21.65 -8.59 6.67
C VAL A 397 -21.26 -8.41 8.13
N SER A 398 -22.10 -7.74 8.92
CA SER A 398 -21.77 -7.26 10.26
C SER A 398 -21.43 -8.37 11.26
N TYR A 399 -22.19 -9.48 11.27
CA TYR A 399 -21.98 -10.60 12.18
C TYR A 399 -20.71 -11.42 11.88
N LEU A 400 -20.16 -11.29 10.65
CA LEU A 400 -18.88 -11.88 10.26
C LEU A 400 -17.74 -10.85 10.22
N ALA A 401 -18.04 -9.58 10.45
CA ALA A 401 -17.10 -8.46 10.26
C ALA A 401 -16.35 -8.57 8.92
N ARG A 402 -17.07 -8.90 7.82
CA ARG A 402 -16.52 -9.22 6.51
C ARG A 402 -17.01 -8.25 5.45
N PHE A 403 -16.09 -7.77 4.62
CA PHE A 403 -16.40 -7.12 3.35
C PHE A 403 -16.35 -8.13 2.21
N GLN A 404 -17.25 -7.96 1.24
CA GLN A 404 -17.34 -8.77 0.02
C GLN A 404 -17.79 -7.90 -1.15
N ASN A 405 -17.64 -8.41 -2.38
CA ASN A 405 -18.15 -7.74 -3.58
C ASN A 405 -19.66 -7.60 -3.51
N TYR A 406 -20.20 -6.52 -4.05
CA TYR A 406 -21.63 -6.24 -3.98
C TYR A 406 -22.46 -7.27 -4.76
N ASP A 407 -21.93 -7.76 -5.89
CA ASP A 407 -22.64 -8.68 -6.79
C ASP A 407 -22.55 -10.17 -6.40
N GLU A 408 -21.74 -10.53 -5.41
CA GLU A 408 -21.62 -11.94 -4.98
C GLU A 408 -22.91 -12.50 -4.36
N ASP A 409 -23.79 -11.66 -3.84
CA ASP A 409 -25.04 -12.07 -3.19
C ASP A 409 -26.11 -12.52 -4.20
N THR A 410 -26.10 -11.98 -5.40
CA THR A 410 -27.04 -12.37 -6.47
C THR A 410 -26.77 -13.80 -6.94
N ARG A 411 -25.53 -14.26 -6.89
CA ARG A 411 -25.14 -15.62 -7.28
C ARG A 411 -25.46 -16.67 -6.21
N LEU A 412 -25.48 -16.28 -4.94
CA LEU A 412 -25.82 -17.21 -3.85
C LEU A 412 -27.33 -17.38 -3.66
N THR A 413 -28.13 -16.38 -4.03
CA THR A 413 -29.61 -16.49 -4.01
C THR A 413 -30.13 -17.30 -5.16
N ASP A 414 -29.42 -17.41 -6.29
CA ASP A 414 -29.81 -18.28 -7.41
C ASP A 414 -29.63 -19.78 -7.12
N PHE A 415 -28.78 -20.15 -6.15
CA PHE A 415 -28.63 -21.55 -5.72
C PHE A 415 -29.67 -22.01 -4.70
N SER A 416 -30.48 -21.11 -4.14
CA SER A 416 -31.54 -21.43 -3.20
C SER A 416 -32.95 -21.50 -3.85
N ALA A 417 -33.07 -21.16 -5.12
CA ALA A 417 -34.29 -21.44 -5.86
C ALA A 417 -34.37 -22.97 -6.16
N PRO A 418 -35.43 -23.65 -5.76
CA PRO A 418 -35.60 -25.06 -6.13
C PRO A 418 -35.59 -25.13 -7.64
N VAL A 419 -34.61 -25.85 -8.20
CA VAL A 419 -34.62 -26.19 -9.64
C VAL A 419 -35.85 -27.05 -9.87
N THR A 420 -36.95 -26.43 -10.28
CA THR A 420 -38.08 -27.14 -10.82
C THR A 420 -37.63 -27.71 -12.17
N SER A 421 -37.26 -28.98 -12.11
CA SER A 421 -36.98 -29.78 -13.29
C SER A 421 -38.19 -29.76 -14.20
N LYS A 422 -38.07 -29.27 -15.43
CA LYS A 422 -39.08 -29.31 -16.49
C LYS A 422 -39.44 -30.73 -16.97
N PHE A 423 -38.94 -31.75 -16.28
CA PHE A 423 -39.19 -33.17 -16.65
C PHE A 423 -40.34 -33.84 -15.91
N ASN A 424 -41.07 -33.14 -15.00
CA ASN A 424 -42.18 -33.71 -14.26
C ASN A 424 -43.43 -32.81 -14.32
N THR A 425 -43.92 -32.52 -15.52
CA THR A 425 -45.29 -32.09 -15.73
C THR A 425 -45.99 -33.20 -16.56
N PRO A 426 -47.08 -33.86 -16.05
CA PRO A 426 -47.87 -34.77 -16.88
C PRO A 426 -48.61 -33.92 -17.91
N ASP A 427 -48.38 -34.23 -19.20
CA ASP A 427 -49.13 -33.70 -20.32
C ASP A 427 -50.60 -34.03 -20.19
N THR A 428 -51.40 -33.02 -19.88
CA THR A 428 -52.84 -33.05 -20.14
C THR A 428 -53.14 -31.93 -21.12
N ASN A 429 -53.12 -32.26 -22.42
CA ASN A 429 -54.02 -31.70 -23.41
C ASN A 429 -53.67 -32.22 -24.82
N THR A 430 -54.37 -33.24 -25.26
CA THR A 430 -54.58 -33.54 -26.68
C THR A 430 -55.62 -32.61 -27.25
N PRO A 431 -55.44 -32.08 -28.46
CA PRO A 431 -56.53 -31.98 -29.41
C PRO A 431 -56.14 -32.58 -30.77
N SER A 432 -57.00 -33.55 -31.13
CA SER A 432 -57.70 -33.76 -32.40
C SER A 432 -56.99 -33.44 -33.71
N ALA A 433 -56.93 -34.46 -34.50
CA ALA A 433 -56.53 -34.56 -35.91
C ALA A 433 -57.41 -33.80 -36.89
N ALA A 434 -56.85 -33.32 -37.97
CA ALA A 434 -57.46 -33.25 -39.31
C ALA A 434 -56.36 -32.97 -40.36
N PRO A 435 -56.57 -33.22 -41.69
CA PRO A 435 -55.76 -34.18 -42.40
C PRO A 435 -54.96 -33.59 -43.61
N LEU A 436 -54.05 -34.42 -44.07
CA LEU A 436 -53.39 -34.58 -45.39
C LEU A 436 -53.79 -33.73 -46.60
N SER A 437 -52.79 -33.13 -47.27
CA SER A 437 -52.60 -33.15 -48.72
C SER A 437 -51.15 -32.66 -48.98
N GLY A 438 -50.30 -33.39 -49.60
CA GLY A 438 -50.16 -33.90 -50.92
C GLY A 438 -48.87 -33.41 -51.51
N ASN A 439 -47.85 -34.22 -51.52
CA ASN A 439 -46.92 -34.63 -52.59
C ASN A 439 -46.14 -33.57 -53.45
N PRO A 440 -45.15 -34.02 -54.24
CA PRO A 440 -43.81 -34.48 -53.92
C PRO A 440 -42.73 -33.79 -54.85
N ASP A 441 -41.54 -34.40 -54.85
CA ASP A 441 -40.44 -34.28 -55.84
C ASP A 441 -39.41 -33.17 -55.66
N PHE A 442 -38.15 -33.51 -55.54
CA PHE A 442 -37.09 -33.96 -56.43
C PHE A 442 -35.80 -34.12 -55.65
N LEU A 443 -35.29 -35.28 -55.52
CA LEU A 443 -34.19 -35.95 -56.21
C LEU A 443 -32.85 -35.15 -56.36
N ASN A 444 -31.91 -35.63 -55.58
CA ASN A 444 -30.50 -36.01 -55.83
C ASN A 444 -29.45 -35.06 -56.45
N PRO A 445 -28.18 -35.35 -56.05
CA PRO A 445 -27.01 -34.51 -56.25
C PRO A 445 -26.28 -34.86 -57.57
N PRO A 446 -25.21 -34.14 -57.94
CA PRO A 446 -23.90 -34.72 -57.83
C PRO A 446 -22.69 -33.75 -57.64
N GLY A 447 -21.62 -34.33 -57.21
CA GLY A 447 -20.32 -34.29 -57.90
C GLY A 447 -19.23 -33.44 -57.25
N SER A 448 -18.36 -34.09 -56.56
CA SER A 448 -16.89 -34.17 -56.64
C SER A 448 -16.12 -33.15 -57.49
N SER A 449 -15.08 -32.59 -56.91
CA SER A 449 -13.66 -32.71 -57.30
C SER A 449 -12.84 -31.64 -56.58
N ASN A 450 -11.91 -32.05 -55.78
CA ASN A 450 -10.47 -32.16 -55.98
C ASN A 450 -9.66 -30.89 -56.31
N ASN A 451 -8.59 -30.80 -55.61
CA ASN A 451 -7.30 -30.13 -55.88
C ASN A 451 -7.21 -28.68 -55.43
N ASP A 452 -6.19 -28.19 -54.85
CA ASP A 452 -4.81 -28.58 -54.53
C ASP A 452 -4.24 -27.55 -53.53
N ILE A 453 -3.32 -28.03 -52.72
CA ILE A 453 -2.32 -27.26 -52.02
C ILE A 453 -1.33 -26.72 -53.06
N PRO A 454 -0.52 -25.60 -52.92
CA PRO A 454 0.45 -25.44 -51.83
C PRO A 454 0.84 -23.99 -51.44
N PHE A 455 1.55 -23.93 -50.40
CA PHE A 455 2.61 -23.10 -49.80
C PHE A 455 2.17 -22.41 -48.49
#